data_55eb9ef042a9e9eb5bde526c08ce0215
#
_entry.id   55eb9ef042a9e9eb5bde526c08ce0215
#
_cell.length_a   1.000
_cell.length_b   1.000
_cell.length_c   1.000
_cell.angle_alpha   90.00
_cell.angle_beta   90.00
_cell.angle_gamma   90.00
#
_symmetry.space_group_name_H-M   'P 1'
#
loop_
_entity.id
_entity.type
_entity.pdbx_description
1 polymer ?
#
loop_
_entity_poly.entity_id
_entity_poly.type
_entity_poly.pdbx_seq_one_letter_code
_entity_poly.pdbx_strand_id
1 'polypeptide(L)'
;LFDMVGPHYYDRLDTTFPLAQRDEITRRMLANPPRTVDGSPVVRVQTDDGFKYHAADGSWLLIRFSGTEPIMRIYTETNSPDRVWRIINEGRRLVGV
;
A
#
# COMPACT_ATOMS: atom_id res chain seq x y z
N LEU A 1 -7.38 -3.25 -15.97
CA LEU A 1 -6.49 -4.08 -15.18
C LEU A 1 -5.22 -4.39 -15.94
N PHE A 2 -4.12 -4.34 -15.24
CA PHE A 2 -2.82 -4.65 -15.81
C PHE A 2 -2.38 -6.01 -15.30
N ASP A 3 -2.04 -6.90 -16.22
CA ASP A 3 -1.44 -8.17 -15.86
C ASP A 3 0.07 -8.04 -15.92
N MET A 4 0.72 -8.44 -14.85
CA MET A 4 2.16 -8.48 -14.82
C MET A 4 2.68 -9.64 -15.68
N VAL A 5 3.67 -9.35 -16.50
CA VAL A 5 4.33 -10.38 -17.31
C VAL A 5 5.57 -10.84 -16.56
N GLY A 6 5.76 -12.16 -16.47
CA GLY A 6 6.89 -12.76 -15.80
C GLY A 6 6.58 -13.12 -14.33
N PRO A 7 7.62 -13.31 -13.50
CA PRO A 7 7.41 -13.76 -12.13
C PRO A 7 6.72 -12.70 -11.28
N HIS A 8 5.87 -13.18 -10.39
CA HIS A 8 5.13 -12.36 -9.43
C HIS A 8 5.63 -12.67 -8.03
N TYR A 9 5.92 -11.63 -7.24
CA TYR A 9 6.33 -11.75 -5.86
C TYR A 9 5.34 -11.00 -4.98
N TYR A 10 4.75 -11.73 -4.04
CA TYR A 10 3.73 -11.23 -3.14
C TYR A 10 4.23 -11.37 -1.70
N ASP A 11 3.98 -10.35 -0.88
CA ASP A 11 4.20 -10.44 0.55
C ASP A 11 3.32 -9.44 1.27
N ARG A 12 3.31 -9.55 2.59
CA ARG A 12 2.57 -8.63 3.45
C ARG A 12 3.35 -8.37 4.74
N LEU A 13 3.05 -7.25 5.37
CA LEU A 13 3.55 -6.90 6.69
C LEU A 13 2.37 -6.51 7.56
N ASP A 14 2.25 -7.17 8.72
CA ASP A 14 1.30 -6.79 9.76
C ASP A 14 2.07 -5.96 10.79
N THR A 15 1.61 -4.76 11.08
CA THR A 15 2.28 -3.88 12.04
C THR A 15 1.26 -3.10 12.85
N THR A 16 1.69 -2.57 13.99
CA THR A 16 0.83 -1.75 14.82
C THR A 16 0.85 -0.30 14.35
N PHE A 17 -0.23 0.42 14.64
CA PHE A 17 -0.34 1.85 14.41
C PHE A 17 -1.12 2.50 15.54
N PRO A 18 -0.99 3.82 15.79
CA PRO A 18 -1.76 4.48 16.84
C PRO A 18 -3.24 4.56 16.43
N LEU A 19 -4.07 3.72 17.05
CA LEU A 19 -5.49 3.59 16.73
C LEU A 19 -6.24 4.91 16.85
N ALA A 20 -5.87 5.74 17.84
CA ALA A 20 -6.49 7.05 18.04
C ALA A 20 -6.26 8.01 16.86
N GLN A 21 -5.25 7.76 16.02
CA GLN A 21 -4.93 8.59 14.87
C GLN A 21 -5.45 8.02 13.56
N ARG A 22 -6.21 6.92 13.60
CA ARG A 22 -6.67 6.25 12.39
C ARG A 22 -7.44 7.19 11.47
N ASP A 23 -8.36 7.99 12.01
CA ASP A 23 -9.18 8.89 11.19
C ASP A 23 -8.34 10.00 10.57
N GLU A 24 -7.37 10.52 11.30
CA GLU A 24 -6.46 11.54 10.79
C GLU A 24 -5.56 10.98 9.68
N ILE A 25 -5.02 9.78 9.90
CA ILE A 25 -4.19 9.09 8.90
C ILE A 25 -5.01 8.85 7.64
N THR A 26 -6.24 8.35 7.78
CA THR A 26 -7.14 8.09 6.66
C THR A 26 -7.40 9.37 5.87
N ARG A 27 -7.71 10.46 6.55
CA ARG A 27 -7.97 11.76 5.91
C ARG A 27 -6.75 12.27 5.16
N ARG A 28 -5.56 12.14 5.77
CA ARG A 28 -4.30 12.55 5.14
C ARG A 28 -4.02 11.74 3.87
N MET A 29 -4.25 10.43 3.92
CA MET A 29 -4.02 9.56 2.76
C MET A 29 -4.99 9.86 1.62
N LEU A 30 -6.24 10.18 1.93
CA LEU A 30 -7.23 10.59 0.93
C LEU A 30 -6.88 11.93 0.30
N ALA A 31 -6.35 12.87 1.09
CA ALA A 31 -6.00 14.20 0.60
C ALA A 31 -4.70 14.19 -0.22
N ASN A 32 -3.76 13.31 0.12
CA ASN A 32 -2.44 13.26 -0.51
C ASN A 32 -2.07 11.83 -0.89
N PRO A 33 -2.74 11.24 -1.90
CA PRO A 33 -2.39 9.89 -2.34
C PRO A 33 -0.99 9.87 -2.96
N PRO A 34 -0.27 8.74 -2.86
CA PRO A 34 1.03 8.62 -3.50
C PRO A 34 0.90 8.70 -5.01
N ARG A 35 1.86 9.33 -5.66
CA ARG A 35 1.89 9.44 -7.12
C ARG A 35 2.58 8.26 -7.78
N THR A 36 3.43 7.57 -7.05
CA THR A 36 4.21 6.45 -7.54
C THR A 36 4.25 5.33 -6.51
N VAL A 37 4.46 4.11 -6.99
CA VAL A 37 4.77 2.94 -6.19
C VAL A 37 6.12 2.43 -6.68
N ASP A 38 7.14 2.58 -5.87
CA ASP A 38 8.54 2.25 -6.20
C ASP A 38 8.95 2.82 -7.57
N GLY A 39 8.63 4.10 -7.79
CA GLY A 39 8.97 4.81 -9.02
C GLY A 39 8.02 4.61 -10.19
N SER A 40 7.09 3.65 -10.11
CA SER A 40 6.10 3.44 -11.18
C SER A 40 4.86 4.29 -10.94
N PRO A 41 4.34 5.01 -11.95
CA PRO A 41 3.19 5.90 -11.73
C PRO A 41 1.95 5.15 -11.27
N VAL A 42 1.25 5.72 -10.30
CA VAL A 42 -0.06 5.22 -9.88
C VAL A 42 -1.09 5.60 -10.92
N VAL A 43 -1.77 4.60 -11.47
CA VAL A 43 -2.77 4.78 -12.52
C VAL A 43 -4.19 4.58 -12.03
N ARG A 44 -4.36 4.00 -10.83
CA ARG A 44 -5.67 3.76 -10.25
C ARG A 44 -5.57 3.70 -8.74
N VAL A 45 -6.55 4.27 -8.06
CA VAL A 45 -6.68 4.20 -6.60
C VAL A 45 -8.04 3.60 -6.26
N GLN A 46 -8.05 2.57 -5.43
CA GLN A 46 -9.27 1.97 -4.90
C GLN A 46 -9.31 2.19 -3.38
N THR A 47 -10.45 2.63 -2.87
CA THR A 47 -10.62 2.95 -1.45
C THR A 47 -11.80 2.24 -0.81
N ASP A 48 -12.41 1.28 -1.49
CA ASP A 48 -13.58 0.56 -1.01
C ASP A 48 -13.26 -0.46 0.10
N ASP A 49 -12.02 -0.95 0.15
CA ASP A 49 -11.58 -1.91 1.17
C ASP A 49 -10.12 -1.61 1.55
N GLY A 50 -9.91 -0.46 2.19
CA GLY A 50 -8.58 0.04 2.46
C GLY A 50 -8.10 0.95 1.33
N PHE A 51 -6.79 1.11 1.20
CA PHE A 51 -6.18 1.97 0.20
C PHE A 51 -5.33 1.12 -0.73
N LYS A 52 -5.80 0.91 -1.95
CA LYS A 52 -5.08 0.13 -2.94
C LYS A 52 -4.63 1.03 -4.09
N TYR A 53 -3.33 1.07 -4.31
CA TYR A 53 -2.70 1.88 -5.35
C TYR A 53 -2.14 0.97 -6.42
N HIS A 54 -2.66 1.09 -7.64
CA HIS A 54 -2.23 0.30 -8.79
C HIS A 54 -1.22 1.09 -9.60
N ALA A 55 -0.05 0.52 -9.79
CA ALA A 55 1.00 1.14 -10.61
C ALA A 55 0.91 0.69 -12.07
N ALA A 56 1.48 1.51 -12.96
CA ALA A 56 1.42 1.28 -14.39
C ALA A 56 2.12 -0.01 -14.83
N ASP A 57 3.10 -0.49 -14.05
CA ASP A 57 3.84 -1.72 -14.35
C ASP A 57 3.13 -2.99 -13.86
N GLY A 58 1.93 -2.87 -13.29
CA GLY A 58 1.18 -3.99 -12.74
C GLY A 58 1.39 -4.21 -11.25
N SER A 59 2.38 -3.56 -10.63
CA SER A 59 2.58 -3.62 -9.18
C SER A 59 1.42 -2.92 -8.47
N TRP A 60 1.14 -3.35 -7.24
CA TRP A 60 0.15 -2.67 -6.42
C TRP A 60 0.57 -2.67 -4.95
N LEU A 61 0.07 -1.68 -4.23
CA LEU A 61 0.25 -1.51 -2.79
C LEU A 61 -1.13 -1.37 -2.15
N LEU A 62 -1.41 -2.21 -1.16
CA LEU A 62 -2.67 -2.16 -0.41
C LEU A 62 -2.37 -1.92 1.06
N ILE A 63 -3.04 -0.95 1.66
CA ILE A 63 -2.96 -0.66 3.09
C ILE A 63 -4.36 -0.83 3.68
N ARG A 64 -4.50 -1.74 4.65
CA ARG A 64 -5.76 -2.01 5.36
C ARG A 64 -5.59 -1.80 6.84
N PHE A 65 -6.54 -1.10 7.44
CA PHE A 65 -6.60 -0.93 8.90
C PHE A 65 -7.61 -1.90 9.48
N SER A 66 -7.25 -2.53 10.62
CA SER A 66 -8.23 -3.27 11.41
C SER A 66 -9.26 -2.30 11.98
N GLY A 67 -10.54 -2.69 11.99
CA GLY A 67 -11.60 -1.86 12.55
C GLY A 67 -11.61 -1.78 14.07
N THR A 68 -11.01 -2.74 14.76
CA THR A 68 -11.12 -2.89 16.20
C THR A 68 -9.79 -2.97 16.93
N GLU A 69 -8.69 -3.20 16.22
CA GLU A 69 -7.37 -3.38 16.82
C GLU A 69 -6.38 -2.39 16.23
N PRO A 70 -5.32 -2.00 17.00
CA PRO A 70 -4.30 -1.08 16.48
C PRO A 70 -3.32 -1.79 15.54
N ILE A 71 -3.86 -2.51 14.56
CA ILE A 71 -3.09 -3.28 13.59
C ILE A 71 -3.44 -2.80 12.20
N MET A 72 -2.43 -2.60 11.37
CA MET A 72 -2.60 -2.41 9.94
C MET A 72 -1.85 -3.47 9.18
N ARG A 73 -2.32 -3.75 7.97
CA ARG A 73 -1.70 -4.71 7.07
C ARG A 73 -1.32 -4.02 5.78
N ILE A 74 -0.10 -4.26 5.34
CA ILE A 74 0.42 -3.74 4.09
C ILE A 74 0.69 -4.92 3.18
N TYR A 75 0.06 -4.91 2.00
CA TYR A 75 0.21 -5.97 1.00
C TYR A 75 0.80 -5.38 -0.26
N THR A 76 1.62 -6.16 -0.93
CA THR A 76 2.11 -5.79 -2.25
C THR A 76 2.32 -6.99 -3.14
N GLU A 77 2.20 -6.79 -4.45
CA GLU A 77 2.63 -7.72 -5.47
C GLU A 77 3.41 -6.94 -6.52
N THR A 78 4.55 -7.47 -6.92
CA THR A 78 5.44 -6.83 -7.87
C THR A 78 6.28 -7.88 -8.60
N ASN A 79 7.15 -7.43 -9.48
CA ASN A 79 7.91 -8.32 -10.37
C ASN A 79 9.33 -8.63 -9.87
N SER A 80 9.68 -8.23 -8.65
CA SER A 80 11.01 -8.47 -8.09
C SER A 80 10.93 -8.60 -6.58
N PRO A 81 11.64 -9.57 -5.96
CA PRO A 81 11.63 -9.71 -4.50
C PRO A 81 12.25 -8.49 -3.78
N ASP A 82 13.21 -7.82 -4.38
CA ASP A 82 13.80 -6.62 -3.79
C ASP A 82 12.78 -5.47 -3.74
N ARG A 83 11.92 -5.36 -4.74
CA ARG A 83 10.89 -4.34 -4.80
C ARG A 83 9.79 -4.56 -3.76
N VAL A 84 9.49 -5.81 -3.40
CA VAL A 84 8.48 -6.14 -2.41
C VAL A 84 8.71 -5.34 -1.13
N TRP A 85 9.91 -5.40 -0.59
CA TRP A 85 10.23 -4.71 0.66
C TRP A 85 10.33 -3.20 0.51
N ARG A 86 10.77 -2.71 -0.64
CA ARG A 86 10.76 -1.26 -0.91
C ARG A 86 9.34 -0.71 -0.92
N ILE A 87 8.40 -1.44 -1.56
CA ILE A 87 7.00 -1.03 -1.63
C ILE A 87 6.34 -1.11 -0.25
N ILE A 88 6.59 -2.17 0.52
CA ILE A 88 6.07 -2.29 1.88
C ILE A 88 6.57 -1.14 2.75
N ASN A 89 7.85 -0.79 2.66
CA ASN A 89 8.41 0.32 3.41
C ASN A 89 7.83 1.67 2.96
N GLU A 90 7.51 1.84 1.68
CA GLU A 90 6.76 3.01 1.23
C GLU A 90 5.40 3.11 1.92
N GLY A 91 4.68 1.99 2.02
CA GLY A 91 3.40 1.94 2.72
C GLY A 91 3.53 2.36 4.17
N ARG A 92 4.56 1.90 4.85
CA ARG A 92 4.84 2.31 6.23
C ARG A 92 5.08 3.82 6.33
N ARG A 93 5.84 4.38 5.43
CA ARG A 93 6.12 5.83 5.42
C ARG A 93 4.87 6.65 5.14
N LEU A 94 3.98 6.18 4.27
CA LEU A 94 2.71 6.85 3.99
C LEU A 94 1.85 6.97 5.25
N VAL A 95 1.84 5.94 6.08
CA VAL A 95 1.08 5.93 7.33
C VAL A 95 1.83 6.66 8.44
N GLY A 96 3.14 6.70 8.40
CA GLY A 96 3.98 7.35 9.40
C GLY A 96 4.41 6.43 10.54
N VAL A 97 4.53 5.15 10.27
CA VAL A 97 4.98 4.17 11.28
C VAL A 97 6.28 3.48 10.90
#